data_3e42c5381b8b99393a9986341109d592
#
_entry.id   3e42c5381b8b99393a9986341109d592
#
_cell.length_a   1.000
_cell.length_b   1.000
_cell.length_c   1.000
_cell.angle_alpha   90.00
_cell.angle_beta   90.00
_cell.angle_gamma   90.00
#
_symmetry.space_group_name_H-M   'P 1'
#
loop_
_entity.id
_entity.type
_entity.pdbx_description
1 polymer ?
#
loop_
_entity_poly.entity_id
_entity_poly.type
_entity_poly.pdbx_seq_one_letter_code
_entity_poly.pdbx_strand_id
1 'polypeptide(L)'
;YLYIETHINAYYNPSLASSADAVKTVVSNNINAYADSSEMNKYGARFKYSRFQAIVDNSNQSITSNITKVEIRRDLKPALNQNAEYELCFGNPFYIRNNNGYNIKSSGFNIFGIADTVYLSDVPNNNSKNSKYGSLFLFKLQARQDPIVISANVGTIDYEKGEILIKPINIIGTSKKVQKISIIE
;
A
#
# COMPACT_ATOMS: atom_id res chain seq x y z
N TYR A 1 5.90 11.44 -3.29
CA TYR A 1 6.73 10.48 -2.55
C TYR A 1 6.15 9.07 -2.70
N LEU A 2 7.02 8.07 -2.79
CA LEU A 2 6.70 6.68 -2.67
C LEU A 2 7.03 6.26 -1.23
N TYR A 3 6.08 5.69 -0.53
CA TYR A 3 6.25 5.22 0.84
C TYR A 3 6.40 3.70 0.84
N ILE A 4 7.27 3.20 1.69
CA ILE A 4 7.42 1.77 1.94
C ILE A 4 6.79 1.50 3.30
N GLU A 5 5.74 0.70 3.32
CA GLU A 5 5.09 0.24 4.55
C GLU A 5 5.56 -1.16 4.88
N THR A 6 5.85 -1.39 6.14
CA THR A 6 6.36 -2.67 6.61
C THR A 6 5.53 -3.19 7.76
N HIS A 7 5.13 -4.47 7.67
CA HIS A 7 4.48 -5.20 8.74
C HIS A 7 5.41 -6.29 9.22
N ILE A 8 5.84 -6.20 10.48
CA ILE A 8 6.89 -7.05 11.03
C ILE A 8 6.36 -7.86 12.20
N ASN A 9 6.50 -9.17 12.10
CA ASN A 9 6.33 -10.09 13.21
C ASN A 9 7.71 -10.61 13.60
N ALA A 10 8.29 -10.07 14.68
CA ALA A 10 9.54 -10.53 15.24
C ALA A 10 9.30 -11.57 16.34
N TYR A 11 9.92 -12.73 16.22
CA TYR A 11 9.90 -13.78 17.22
C TYR A 11 11.14 -13.68 18.08
N TYR A 12 11.01 -13.79 19.40
CA TYR A 12 12.11 -13.61 20.31
C TYR A 12 12.10 -14.64 21.45
N ASN A 13 13.27 -14.89 22.02
CA ASN A 13 13.42 -15.72 23.21
C ASN A 13 13.19 -14.88 24.47
N PRO A 14 12.13 -15.12 25.25
CA PRO A 14 11.82 -14.33 26.44
C PRO A 14 12.86 -14.44 27.56
N SER A 15 13.68 -15.50 27.56
CA SER A 15 14.76 -15.65 28.55
C SER A 15 15.93 -14.70 28.30
N LEU A 16 16.04 -14.11 27.11
CA LEU A 16 17.09 -13.18 26.71
C LEU A 16 16.61 -11.73 26.57
N ALA A 17 15.33 -11.48 26.82
CA ALA A 17 14.70 -10.17 26.70
C ALA A 17 14.12 -9.74 28.05
N SER A 18 14.19 -8.45 28.34
CA SER A 18 13.56 -7.88 29.54
C SER A 18 12.02 -7.85 29.45
N SER A 19 11.49 -7.55 28.26
CA SER A 19 10.06 -7.59 27.96
C SER A 19 9.79 -7.52 26.45
N ALA A 20 8.57 -7.89 26.02
CA ALA A 20 8.14 -7.73 24.62
C ALA A 20 8.18 -6.26 24.16
N ASP A 21 7.77 -5.34 25.02
CA ASP A 21 7.76 -3.90 24.70
C ASP A 21 9.18 -3.33 24.57
N ALA A 22 10.13 -3.82 25.35
CA ALA A 22 11.53 -3.43 25.20
C ALA A 22 12.08 -3.87 23.83
N VAL A 23 11.83 -5.12 23.43
CA VAL A 23 12.25 -5.62 22.10
C VAL A 23 11.58 -4.80 20.99
N LYS A 24 10.27 -4.57 21.07
CA LYS A 24 9.52 -3.76 20.11
C LYS A 24 10.07 -2.34 19.99
N THR A 25 10.42 -1.71 21.11
CA THR A 25 10.98 -0.34 21.13
C THR A 25 12.33 -0.30 20.43
N VAL A 26 13.22 -1.24 20.72
CA VAL A 26 14.56 -1.30 20.07
C VAL A 26 14.42 -1.54 18.58
N VAL A 27 13.57 -2.48 18.15
CA VAL A 27 13.30 -2.73 16.72
C VAL A 27 12.76 -1.47 16.04
N SER A 28 11.76 -0.81 16.64
CA SER A 28 11.18 0.42 16.08
C SER A 28 12.21 1.54 15.94
N ASN A 29 13.06 1.74 16.95
CA ASN A 29 14.11 2.76 16.91
C ASN A 29 15.13 2.49 15.80
N ASN A 30 15.55 1.23 15.63
CA ASN A 30 16.51 0.86 14.59
C ASN A 30 15.92 1.00 13.18
N ILE A 31 14.64 0.68 13.01
CA ILE A 31 13.94 0.90 11.73
C ILE A 31 13.84 2.40 11.42
N ASN A 32 13.46 3.23 12.39
CA ASN A 32 13.38 4.67 12.21
C ASN A 32 14.77 5.25 11.89
N ALA A 33 15.82 4.83 12.59
CA ALA A 33 17.19 5.25 12.30
C ALA A 33 17.62 4.85 10.87
N TYR A 34 17.23 3.67 10.41
CA TYR A 34 17.48 3.26 9.02
C TYR A 34 16.70 4.11 8.01
N ALA A 35 15.43 4.40 8.28
CA ALA A 35 14.61 5.23 7.41
C ALA A 35 15.16 6.66 7.28
N ASP A 36 15.69 7.21 8.38
CA ASP A 36 16.29 8.55 8.42
C ASP A 36 17.76 8.60 7.94
N SER A 37 18.35 7.43 7.68
CA SER A 37 19.74 7.34 7.24
C SER A 37 19.95 7.93 5.85
N SER A 38 21.19 8.33 5.56
CA SER A 38 21.59 8.79 4.22
C SER A 38 21.48 7.71 3.15
N GLU A 39 21.31 6.43 3.53
CA GLU A 39 21.05 5.32 2.61
C GLU A 39 19.63 5.41 2.05
N MET A 40 18.63 5.73 2.88
CA MET A 40 17.21 5.77 2.52
C MET A 40 16.69 7.17 2.25
N ASN A 41 17.15 8.18 2.97
CA ASN A 41 16.66 9.55 2.85
C ASN A 41 17.46 10.35 1.81
N LYS A 42 17.46 9.89 0.56
CA LYS A 42 18.08 10.56 -0.57
C LYS A 42 17.31 10.32 -1.87
N TYR A 43 17.55 11.17 -2.85
CA TYR A 43 17.03 10.95 -4.20
C TYR A 43 17.63 9.68 -4.81
N GLY A 44 16.78 8.82 -5.40
CA GLY A 44 17.21 7.55 -6.00
C GLY A 44 17.58 6.47 -4.97
N ALA A 45 17.19 6.61 -3.71
CA ALA A 45 17.34 5.56 -2.71
C ALA A 45 16.68 4.26 -3.15
N ARG A 46 17.31 3.14 -2.83
CA ARG A 46 16.79 1.81 -3.14
C ARG A 46 16.57 1.02 -1.86
N PHE A 47 15.33 0.63 -1.62
CA PHE A 47 15.01 -0.29 -0.55
C PHE A 47 15.56 -1.69 -0.88
N LYS A 48 16.30 -2.27 0.05
CA LYS A 48 16.81 -3.66 -0.04
C LYS A 48 16.18 -4.49 1.06
N TYR A 49 15.31 -5.41 0.68
CA TYR A 49 14.57 -6.27 1.61
C TYR A 49 15.49 -7.04 2.57
N SER A 50 16.53 -7.69 2.05
CA SER A 50 17.49 -8.43 2.86
C SER A 50 18.25 -7.55 3.88
N ARG A 51 18.56 -6.30 3.50
CA ARG A 51 19.17 -5.32 4.39
C ARG A 51 18.21 -4.95 5.51
N PHE A 52 16.94 -4.74 5.17
CA PHE A 52 15.91 -4.42 6.15
C PHE A 52 15.69 -5.56 7.15
N GLN A 53 15.58 -6.81 6.65
CA GLN A 53 15.47 -7.98 7.52
C GLN A 53 16.67 -8.10 8.48
N ALA A 54 17.89 -7.89 7.97
CA ALA A 54 19.08 -7.92 8.81
C ALA A 54 19.08 -6.85 9.92
N ILE A 55 18.50 -5.66 9.65
CA ILE A 55 18.34 -4.61 10.67
C ILE A 55 17.38 -5.08 11.76
N VAL A 56 16.28 -5.72 11.41
CA VAL A 56 15.33 -6.27 12.37
C VAL A 56 15.97 -7.37 13.21
N ASP A 57 16.60 -8.36 12.56
CA ASP A 57 17.22 -9.51 13.25
C ASP A 57 18.33 -9.08 14.19
N ASN A 58 19.15 -8.10 13.79
CA ASN A 58 20.27 -7.61 14.59
C ASN A 58 19.87 -6.52 15.61
N SER A 59 18.58 -6.15 15.68
CA SER A 59 18.11 -5.13 16.62
C SER A 59 18.26 -5.56 18.08
N ASN A 60 18.09 -6.85 18.37
CA ASN A 60 18.24 -7.39 19.70
C ASN A 60 18.67 -8.86 19.62
N GLN A 61 19.62 -9.27 20.45
CA GLN A 61 20.12 -10.66 20.51
C GLN A 61 19.06 -11.71 20.90
N SER A 62 17.95 -11.28 21.47
CA SER A 62 16.83 -12.17 21.80
C SER A 62 15.99 -12.56 20.56
N ILE A 63 16.09 -11.82 19.45
CA ILE A 63 15.32 -12.08 18.24
C ILE A 63 15.85 -13.35 17.58
N THR A 64 14.96 -14.30 17.36
CA THR A 64 15.28 -15.60 16.74
C THR A 64 14.94 -15.65 15.25
N SER A 65 13.94 -14.91 14.84
CA SER A 65 13.51 -14.79 13.44
C SER A 65 12.53 -13.63 13.26
N ASN A 66 12.32 -13.21 12.01
CA ASN A 66 11.26 -12.27 11.67
C ASN A 66 10.52 -12.69 10.40
N ILE A 67 9.23 -12.31 10.34
CA ILE A 67 8.41 -12.36 9.12
C ILE A 67 8.05 -10.92 8.80
N THR A 68 8.59 -10.43 7.70
CA THR A 68 8.38 -9.06 7.25
C THR A 68 7.60 -9.04 5.94
N LYS A 69 6.45 -8.37 5.95
CA LYS A 69 5.68 -8.02 4.75
C LYS A 69 6.01 -6.59 4.37
N VAL A 70 6.27 -6.35 3.10
CA VAL A 70 6.54 -5.02 2.54
C VAL A 70 5.45 -4.67 1.55
N GLU A 71 4.93 -3.46 1.65
CA GLU A 71 3.94 -2.90 0.75
C GLU A 71 4.43 -1.53 0.26
N ILE A 72 4.09 -1.16 -0.96
CA ILE A 72 4.41 0.14 -1.54
C ILE A 72 3.14 0.99 -1.51
N ARG A 73 3.24 2.21 -0.98
CA ARG A 73 2.13 3.14 -0.92
C ARG A 73 2.42 4.43 -1.65
N ARG A 74 1.44 4.91 -2.37
CA ARG A 74 1.41 6.28 -2.90
C ARG A 74 0.15 6.99 -2.46
N ASP A 75 0.29 8.25 -2.06
CA ASP A 75 -0.83 9.08 -1.63
C ASP A 75 -1.24 10.01 -2.77
N LEU A 76 -2.52 9.92 -3.14
CA LEU A 76 -3.20 10.83 -4.05
C LEU A 76 -3.84 11.96 -3.24
N LYS A 77 -3.58 13.22 -3.60
CA LYS A 77 -4.29 14.39 -3.08
C LYS A 77 -5.38 14.76 -4.09
N PRO A 78 -6.65 14.44 -3.81
CA PRO A 78 -7.72 14.71 -4.77
C PRO A 78 -8.06 16.19 -4.84
N ALA A 79 -8.49 16.65 -6.03
CA ALA A 79 -9.21 17.90 -6.21
C ALA A 79 -10.66 17.67 -5.80
N LEU A 80 -11.06 18.17 -4.62
CA LEU A 80 -12.39 17.93 -4.07
C LEU A 80 -13.46 18.72 -4.82
N ASN A 81 -14.64 18.09 -4.96
CA ASN A 81 -15.84 18.68 -5.62
C ASN A 81 -15.62 19.07 -7.09
N GLN A 82 -14.69 18.42 -7.76
CA GLN A 82 -14.39 18.64 -9.17
C GLN A 82 -14.22 17.31 -9.89
N ASN A 83 -14.64 17.23 -11.16
CA ASN A 83 -14.27 16.13 -12.03
C ASN A 83 -12.80 16.28 -12.41
N ALA A 84 -11.98 15.34 -11.98
CA ALA A 84 -10.57 15.33 -12.30
C ALA A 84 -10.10 13.92 -12.65
N GLU A 85 -9.16 13.84 -13.58
CA GLU A 85 -8.41 12.64 -13.93
C GLU A 85 -7.15 12.58 -13.06
N TYR A 86 -6.75 11.37 -12.66
CA TYR A 86 -5.59 11.18 -11.82
C TYR A 86 -4.67 10.11 -12.39
N GLU A 87 -3.40 10.44 -12.45
CA GLU A 87 -2.33 9.53 -12.81
C GLU A 87 -1.39 9.33 -11.61
N LEU A 88 -1.09 8.07 -11.30
CA LEU A 88 -0.14 7.70 -10.26
C LEU A 88 0.91 6.76 -10.85
N CYS A 89 2.15 7.17 -10.74
CA CYS A 89 3.30 6.42 -11.22
C CYS A 89 4.11 5.92 -10.03
N PHE A 90 4.15 4.60 -9.80
CA PHE A 90 4.90 4.00 -8.70
C PHE A 90 6.37 3.79 -9.05
N GLY A 91 6.69 3.73 -10.36
CA GLY A 91 8.06 3.53 -10.84
C GLY A 91 8.63 2.14 -10.59
N ASN A 92 7.79 1.20 -10.18
CA ASN A 92 8.11 -0.22 -10.01
C ASN A 92 6.95 -1.04 -10.58
N PRO A 93 7.23 -2.19 -11.22
CA PRO A 93 6.17 -3.10 -11.66
C PRO A 93 5.31 -3.55 -10.49
N PHE A 94 4.01 -3.72 -10.73
CA PHE A 94 3.09 -4.30 -9.75
C PHE A 94 3.08 -5.82 -9.87
N TYR A 95 3.00 -6.48 -8.72
CA TYR A 95 2.88 -7.93 -8.67
C TYR A 95 1.40 -8.37 -8.68
N ILE A 96 1.02 -9.18 -9.67
CA ILE A 96 -0.33 -9.75 -9.75
C ILE A 96 -0.38 -11.00 -8.85
N ARG A 97 -0.80 -10.82 -7.61
CA ARG A 97 -1.01 -11.92 -6.66
C ARG A 97 -2.23 -12.75 -7.01
N ASN A 98 -3.33 -12.06 -7.32
CA ASN A 98 -4.62 -12.66 -7.61
C ASN A 98 -5.09 -12.25 -9.02
N ASN A 99 -5.29 -13.24 -9.88
CA ASN A 99 -5.78 -13.05 -11.25
C ASN A 99 -7.24 -12.57 -11.31
N ASN A 100 -8.01 -12.73 -10.23
CA ASN A 100 -9.38 -12.22 -10.13
C ASN A 100 -9.45 -10.78 -9.60
N GLY A 101 -8.31 -10.14 -9.40
CA GLY A 101 -8.24 -8.73 -8.95
C GLY A 101 -7.91 -8.57 -7.48
N TYR A 102 -8.09 -7.34 -6.99
CA TYR A 102 -7.75 -6.92 -5.63
C TYR A 102 -6.25 -6.95 -5.30
N ASN A 103 -5.40 -6.71 -6.29
CA ASN A 103 -3.95 -6.64 -6.10
C ASN A 103 -3.53 -5.29 -5.52
N ILE A 104 -4.18 -4.20 -5.97
CA ILE A 104 -4.03 -2.89 -5.34
C ILE A 104 -5.25 -2.57 -4.49
N LYS A 105 -5.08 -1.73 -3.47
CA LYS A 105 -6.16 -1.29 -2.56
C LYS A 105 -6.01 0.17 -2.22
N SER A 106 -7.11 0.91 -2.27
CA SER A 106 -7.14 2.28 -1.77
C SER A 106 -7.68 2.38 -0.35
N SER A 107 -7.36 3.47 0.35
CA SER A 107 -8.18 3.91 1.49
C SER A 107 -9.55 4.35 1.00
N GLY A 108 -10.54 4.37 1.89
CA GLY A 108 -11.89 4.80 1.56
C GLY A 108 -11.97 6.27 1.15
N PHE A 109 -12.86 6.59 0.23
CA PHE A 109 -13.19 7.95 -0.17
C PHE A 109 -14.65 8.05 -0.61
N ASN A 110 -15.16 9.28 -0.74
CA ASN A 110 -16.54 9.54 -1.12
C ASN A 110 -16.58 10.23 -2.48
N ILE A 111 -17.49 9.82 -3.33
CA ILE A 111 -17.69 10.39 -4.67
C ILE A 111 -19.09 10.98 -4.81
N PHE A 112 -19.23 11.95 -5.67
CA PHE A 112 -20.51 12.60 -5.94
C PHE A 112 -21.55 11.57 -6.45
N GLY A 113 -22.74 11.63 -5.90
CA GLY A 113 -23.86 10.76 -6.31
C GLY A 113 -23.89 9.38 -5.63
N ILE A 114 -22.90 9.05 -4.77
CA ILE A 114 -22.88 7.80 -3.99
C ILE A 114 -22.75 8.13 -2.51
N ALA A 115 -23.70 7.68 -1.70
CA ALA A 115 -23.74 7.95 -0.25
C ALA A 115 -22.70 7.14 0.53
N ASP A 116 -22.38 5.95 0.03
CA ASP A 116 -21.44 5.04 0.70
C ASP A 116 -19.98 5.43 0.45
N THR A 117 -19.12 5.08 1.40
CA THR A 117 -17.66 5.12 1.19
C THR A 117 -17.26 4.06 0.18
N VAL A 118 -16.50 4.47 -0.83
CA VAL A 118 -16.01 3.60 -1.89
C VAL A 118 -14.52 3.36 -1.77
N TYR A 119 -14.07 2.28 -2.38
CA TYR A 119 -12.68 1.84 -2.46
C TYR A 119 -12.33 1.55 -3.90
N LEU A 120 -11.07 1.76 -4.27
CA LEU A 120 -10.52 1.45 -5.59
C LEU A 120 -9.73 0.15 -5.54
N SER A 121 -9.91 -0.68 -6.55
CA SER A 121 -9.07 -1.85 -6.80
C SER A 121 -8.97 -2.15 -8.29
N ASP A 122 -8.26 -3.21 -8.63
CA ASP A 122 -7.91 -3.62 -9.99
C ASP A 122 -8.40 -5.02 -10.31
N VAL A 123 -8.53 -5.29 -11.60
CA VAL A 123 -8.67 -6.65 -12.15
C VAL A 123 -7.79 -6.78 -13.39
N PRO A 124 -6.89 -7.79 -13.44
CA PRO A 124 -6.05 -8.04 -14.61
C PRO A 124 -6.89 -8.42 -15.84
N ASN A 125 -6.50 -7.95 -17.01
CA ASN A 125 -7.14 -8.34 -18.26
C ASN A 125 -7.08 -9.86 -18.44
N ASN A 126 -8.17 -10.45 -18.94
CA ASN A 126 -8.32 -11.90 -19.15
C ASN A 126 -8.09 -12.73 -17.88
N ASN A 127 -8.20 -12.14 -16.69
CA ASN A 127 -7.92 -12.80 -15.40
C ASN A 127 -6.59 -13.56 -15.40
N SER A 128 -5.55 -12.98 -15.97
CA SER A 128 -4.23 -13.60 -16.13
C SER A 128 -3.19 -12.94 -15.22
N LYS A 129 -2.38 -13.75 -14.55
CA LYS A 129 -1.22 -13.28 -13.76
C LYS A 129 -0.10 -12.68 -14.61
N ASN A 130 -0.11 -12.93 -15.90
CA ASN A 130 0.87 -12.40 -16.85
C ASN A 130 0.31 -11.22 -17.65
N SER A 131 -0.81 -10.64 -17.21
CA SER A 131 -1.37 -9.47 -17.87
C SER A 131 -0.48 -8.26 -17.70
N LYS A 132 -0.21 -7.57 -18.79
CA LYS A 132 0.44 -6.28 -18.78
C LYS A 132 -0.49 -5.18 -18.26
N TYR A 133 -1.77 -5.26 -18.62
CA TYR A 133 -2.78 -4.25 -18.32
C TYR A 133 -3.94 -4.85 -17.53
N GLY A 134 -4.63 -3.98 -16.82
CA GLY A 134 -5.87 -4.29 -16.12
C GLY A 134 -6.82 -3.11 -16.10
N SER A 135 -8.02 -3.36 -15.61
CA SER A 135 -9.06 -2.34 -15.39
C SER A 135 -9.19 -2.01 -13.91
N LEU A 136 -9.47 -0.76 -13.61
CA LEU A 136 -9.80 -0.30 -12.26
C LEU A 136 -11.31 -0.33 -12.03
N PHE A 137 -11.72 -0.69 -10.84
CA PHE A 137 -13.12 -0.67 -10.42
C PHE A 137 -13.29 -0.08 -9.03
N LEU A 138 -14.49 0.45 -8.78
CA LEU A 138 -14.91 0.92 -7.47
C LEU A 138 -15.80 -0.11 -6.80
N PHE A 139 -15.60 -0.32 -5.52
CA PHE A 139 -16.42 -1.19 -4.70
C PHE A 139 -16.73 -0.55 -3.35
N LYS A 140 -17.79 -1.01 -2.70
CA LYS A 140 -18.12 -0.71 -1.31
C LYS A 140 -18.10 -1.99 -0.47
N LEU A 141 -17.93 -1.83 0.84
CA LEU A 141 -18.01 -2.93 1.80
C LEU A 141 -19.41 -2.95 2.42
N GLN A 142 -20.03 -4.14 2.44
CA GLN A 142 -21.26 -4.37 3.21
C GLN A 142 -20.99 -4.64 4.68
N ALA A 143 -22.05 -4.78 5.48
CA ALA A 143 -21.98 -5.03 6.92
C ALA A 143 -21.14 -6.27 7.32
N ARG A 144 -20.96 -7.25 6.42
CA ARG A 144 -20.07 -8.43 6.59
C ARG A 144 -18.71 -8.26 5.94
N GLN A 145 -18.37 -7.04 5.51
CA GLN A 145 -17.17 -6.70 4.75
C GLN A 145 -17.04 -7.37 3.37
N ASP A 146 -18.11 -7.92 2.83
CA ASP A 146 -18.13 -8.45 1.47
C ASP A 146 -18.10 -7.29 0.45
N PRO A 147 -17.20 -7.31 -0.53
CA PRO A 147 -17.09 -6.26 -1.52
C PRO A 147 -18.23 -6.34 -2.55
N ILE A 148 -18.87 -5.20 -2.81
CA ILE A 148 -19.83 -5.04 -3.93
C ILE A 148 -19.27 -4.05 -4.92
N VAL A 149 -19.08 -4.47 -6.15
CA VAL A 149 -18.64 -3.60 -7.24
C VAL A 149 -19.77 -2.60 -7.57
N ILE A 150 -19.44 -1.32 -7.50
CA ILE A 150 -20.35 -0.21 -7.81
C ILE A 150 -20.17 0.26 -9.25
N SER A 151 -18.91 0.35 -9.69
CA SER A 151 -18.56 0.79 -11.03
C SER A 151 -17.36 0.00 -11.53
N ALA A 152 -17.55 -0.72 -12.61
CA ALA A 152 -16.47 -1.36 -13.34
C ALA A 152 -15.85 -0.35 -14.31
N ASN A 153 -14.54 -0.47 -14.56
CA ASN A 153 -13.82 0.32 -15.56
C ASN A 153 -13.79 1.85 -15.28
N VAL A 154 -13.39 2.21 -14.06
CA VAL A 154 -13.15 3.61 -13.68
C VAL A 154 -11.73 4.08 -14.03
N GLY A 155 -10.95 3.23 -14.66
CA GLY A 155 -9.57 3.54 -15.04
C GLY A 155 -8.83 2.31 -15.55
N THR A 156 -7.53 2.47 -15.73
CA THR A 156 -6.62 1.41 -16.20
C THR A 156 -5.39 1.32 -15.31
N ILE A 157 -4.77 0.16 -15.31
CA ILE A 157 -3.50 -0.11 -14.63
C ILE A 157 -2.53 -0.77 -15.61
N ASP A 158 -1.29 -0.29 -15.63
CA ASP A 158 -0.16 -0.93 -16.31
C ASP A 158 0.72 -1.60 -15.23
N TYR A 159 0.69 -2.92 -15.16
CA TYR A 159 1.44 -3.68 -14.16
C TYR A 159 2.94 -3.68 -14.39
N GLU A 160 3.39 -3.60 -15.67
CA GLU A 160 4.83 -3.59 -15.98
C GLU A 160 5.47 -2.26 -15.63
N LYS A 161 4.77 -1.14 -15.87
CA LYS A 161 5.28 0.19 -15.56
C LYS A 161 5.00 0.63 -14.12
N GLY A 162 4.01 0.02 -13.47
CA GLY A 162 3.51 0.47 -12.18
C GLY A 162 2.77 1.80 -12.29
N GLU A 163 1.90 1.94 -13.29
CA GLU A 163 1.12 3.14 -13.56
C GLU A 163 -0.37 2.88 -13.39
N ILE A 164 -1.05 3.83 -12.76
CA ILE A 164 -2.50 3.82 -12.52
C ILE A 164 -3.08 5.08 -13.11
N LEU A 165 -4.05 4.94 -14.01
CA LEU A 165 -4.81 6.05 -14.58
C LEU A 165 -6.26 5.93 -14.15
N ILE A 166 -6.77 6.91 -13.41
CA ILE A 166 -8.16 6.99 -12.97
C ILE A 166 -8.88 7.99 -13.87
N LYS A 167 -9.94 7.54 -14.54
CA LYS A 167 -10.79 8.39 -15.38
C LYS A 167 -11.41 9.55 -14.59
N PRO A 168 -11.89 10.61 -15.23
CA PRO A 168 -12.50 11.75 -14.54
C PRO A 168 -13.56 11.31 -13.54
N ILE A 169 -13.35 11.66 -12.27
CA ILE A 169 -14.20 11.31 -11.14
C ILE A 169 -14.31 12.52 -10.20
N ASN A 170 -15.52 12.75 -9.66
CA ASN A 170 -15.74 13.81 -8.68
C ASN A 170 -15.66 13.26 -7.26
N ILE A 171 -14.50 13.48 -6.62
CA ILE A 171 -14.24 13.08 -5.24
C ILE A 171 -14.68 14.22 -4.32
N ILE A 172 -15.56 13.92 -3.36
CA ILE A 172 -16.13 14.90 -2.42
C ILE A 172 -15.54 14.81 -1.02
N GLY A 173 -14.85 13.72 -0.69
CA GLY A 173 -14.23 13.52 0.62
C GLY A 173 -13.33 12.29 0.67
N THR A 174 -12.56 12.18 1.73
CA THR A 174 -11.69 11.03 2.00
C THR A 174 -11.90 10.54 3.43
N SER A 175 -11.74 9.24 3.67
CA SER A 175 -11.87 8.64 5.01
C SER A 175 -10.74 9.03 5.96
N LYS A 176 -9.62 9.51 5.44
CA LYS A 176 -8.48 9.97 6.24
C LYS A 176 -8.60 11.45 6.60
N LYS A 177 -8.25 11.83 7.83
CA LYS A 177 -8.24 13.23 8.30
C LYS A 177 -7.40 14.18 7.43
N VAL A 178 -6.40 13.64 6.74
CA VAL A 178 -5.48 14.38 5.86
C VAL A 178 -5.92 14.22 4.41
N GLN A 179 -7.06 14.66 4.00
CA GLN A 179 -7.60 14.68 2.62
C GLN A 179 -6.71 14.02 1.55
N LYS A 180 -6.33 12.76 1.77
CA LYS A 180 -5.49 11.95 0.89
C LYS A 180 -6.10 10.57 0.73
N ILE A 181 -5.99 10.02 -0.47
CA ILE A 181 -6.31 8.63 -0.76
C ILE A 181 -4.98 7.88 -0.86
N SER A 182 -4.74 6.94 0.04
CA SER A 182 -3.58 6.07 -0.02
C SER A 182 -3.89 4.88 -0.92
N ILE A 183 -3.03 4.60 -1.90
CA ILE A 183 -3.10 3.42 -2.76
C ILE A 183 -1.89 2.55 -2.42
N ILE A 184 -2.16 1.29 -2.12
CA ILE A 184 -1.20 0.31 -1.61
C ILE A 184 -1.24 -0.91 -2.54
N GLU A 185 -0.05 -1.40 -2.87
CA GLU A 185 0.17 -2.68 -3.53
C GLU A 185 0.68 -3.73 -2.55
#